data_239244ba997a72d26ad03913009c272c
#
_entry.id   239244ba997a72d26ad03913009c272c
#
_cell.length_a   1.000
_cell.length_b   1.000
_cell.length_c   1.000
_cell.angle_alpha   90.00
_cell.angle_beta   90.00
_cell.angle_gamma   90.00
#
_symmetry.space_group_name_H-M   'P 1'
#
loop_
_entity.id
_entity.type
_entity.pdbx_description
1 polymer ?
#
loop_
_entity_poly.entity_id
_entity_poly.type
_entity_poly.pdbx_seq_one_letter_code
_entity_poly.pdbx_strand_id
1 'polypeptide(L)'
;MDKIITIGIPAYKAKKHISDCLSSIMIQSVRDKVSVIIAKDNPTDNYNFLKNQFPKLDIKILDCEKNTGPGLARQRCLDACTTDWITFIDADDIFYGPLALEMLLAGINNPNIIEVQGVFLQEVRDPNPQGIRAMPINNPTHPWVFGRLYNAKFLKAQEIGFTSLRAMEDGELNWKIRMTIEGTNFQIAMIDQQVYFWRTGSDHSITRIGMDDKNVPQYNFDLCQWGATLASINAIKFCRKKNPFNGSINRFALEMMVGHYFTYIECLDKKPVFAEQNLFNSKKFYHECYKEIENQFDEKIVKDMYTMQLATKAQELIGIIPSITFFEFMDKIKTEEYRGDEEFKEIRSRLPQEIIDNDIKCGVSGIECVMDDTLNKDDSEE
;
A
#
# COMPACT_ATOMS: atom_id res chain seq x y z
N MET A 1 -33.39 2.48 6.19
CA MET A 1 -32.44 1.72 7.05
C MET A 1 -31.19 2.56 7.21
N ASP A 2 -30.64 2.56 8.41
CA ASP A 2 -29.39 3.29 8.66
C ASP A 2 -28.23 2.62 7.92
N LYS A 3 -27.38 3.44 7.31
CA LYS A 3 -26.16 2.95 6.67
C LYS A 3 -25.14 2.57 7.73
N ILE A 4 -24.50 1.42 7.56
CA ILE A 4 -23.55 0.85 8.53
C ILE A 4 -22.13 0.88 7.95
N ILE A 5 -22.00 0.66 6.63
CA ILE A 5 -20.72 0.57 5.93
C ILE A 5 -20.64 1.68 4.89
N THR A 6 -19.51 2.36 4.84
CA THR A 6 -19.07 3.16 3.68
C THR A 6 -18.11 2.34 2.84
N ILE A 7 -18.30 2.32 1.53
CA ILE A 7 -17.34 1.79 0.58
C ILE A 7 -16.64 2.98 -0.09
N GLY A 8 -15.34 3.12 0.14
CA GLY A 8 -14.50 4.14 -0.48
C GLY A 8 -13.84 3.60 -1.76
N ILE A 9 -14.04 4.30 -2.87
CA ILE A 9 -13.50 3.95 -4.19
C ILE A 9 -12.61 5.08 -4.68
N PRO A 10 -11.27 4.94 -4.65
CA PRO A 10 -10.39 5.85 -5.37
C PRO A 10 -10.57 5.63 -6.88
N ALA A 11 -10.78 6.69 -7.66
CA ALA A 11 -11.09 6.56 -9.08
C ALA A 11 -10.23 7.49 -9.94
N TYR A 12 -9.28 6.92 -10.67
CA TYR A 12 -8.42 7.57 -11.64
C TYR A 12 -8.58 6.91 -13.01
N LYS A 13 -9.10 7.64 -14.00
CA LYS A 13 -9.34 7.12 -15.38
C LYS A 13 -10.08 5.76 -15.40
N ALA A 14 -10.96 5.53 -14.41
CA ALA A 14 -11.57 4.23 -14.13
C ALA A 14 -12.85 3.95 -14.94
N LYS A 15 -13.20 4.77 -15.92
CA LYS A 15 -14.49 4.70 -16.64
C LYS A 15 -14.80 3.31 -17.24
N LYS A 16 -13.74 2.59 -17.66
CA LYS A 16 -13.89 1.25 -18.28
C LYS A 16 -14.28 0.14 -17.27
N HIS A 17 -13.87 0.30 -15.99
CA HIS A 17 -13.92 -0.77 -14.99
C HIS A 17 -14.89 -0.52 -13.84
N ILE A 18 -15.15 0.74 -13.51
CA ILE A 18 -15.92 1.12 -12.32
C ILE A 18 -17.35 0.57 -12.29
N SER A 19 -17.95 0.32 -13.47
CA SER A 19 -19.28 -0.30 -13.55
C SER A 19 -19.28 -1.74 -13.06
N ASP A 20 -18.22 -2.51 -13.29
CA ASP A 20 -18.10 -3.87 -12.78
C ASP A 20 -17.93 -3.86 -11.25
N CYS A 21 -17.10 -2.95 -10.74
CA CYS A 21 -16.93 -2.72 -9.31
C CYS A 21 -18.28 -2.44 -8.65
N LEU A 22 -19.05 -1.47 -9.16
CA LEU A 22 -20.37 -1.13 -8.63
C LEU A 22 -21.40 -2.27 -8.79
N SER A 23 -21.29 -3.07 -9.86
CA SER A 23 -22.13 -4.27 -10.03
C SER A 23 -21.88 -5.29 -8.92
N SER A 24 -20.62 -5.47 -8.50
CA SER A 24 -20.29 -6.35 -7.38
C SER A 24 -20.83 -5.84 -6.04
N ILE A 25 -20.95 -4.51 -5.87
CA ILE A 25 -21.59 -3.89 -4.71
C ILE A 25 -23.11 -4.04 -4.76
N MET A 26 -23.69 -3.89 -5.94
CA MET A 26 -25.14 -3.97 -6.16
C MET A 26 -25.73 -5.33 -5.76
N ILE A 27 -24.98 -6.41 -5.96
CA ILE A 27 -25.42 -7.77 -5.62
C ILE A 27 -25.22 -8.15 -4.14
N GLN A 28 -24.59 -7.30 -3.33
CA GLN A 28 -24.34 -7.63 -1.91
C GLN A 28 -25.65 -7.79 -1.14
N SER A 29 -25.74 -8.83 -0.29
CA SER A 29 -26.91 -9.13 0.56
C SER A 29 -27.25 -7.97 1.49
N VAL A 30 -26.24 -7.22 1.94
CA VAL A 30 -26.38 -6.07 2.85
C VAL A 30 -26.35 -4.73 2.10
N ARG A 31 -26.55 -4.71 0.78
CA ARG A 31 -26.50 -3.50 -0.07
C ARG A 31 -27.27 -2.31 0.50
N ASP A 32 -28.43 -2.53 1.09
CA ASP A 32 -29.28 -1.45 1.62
C ASP A 32 -28.67 -0.76 2.85
N LYS A 33 -27.67 -1.39 3.48
CA LYS A 33 -26.89 -0.85 4.62
C LYS A 33 -25.58 -0.16 4.18
N VAL A 34 -25.36 -0.02 2.86
CA VAL A 34 -24.11 0.50 2.30
C VAL A 34 -24.30 1.90 1.75
N SER A 35 -23.31 2.78 1.98
CA SER A 35 -23.09 4.04 1.27
C SER A 35 -21.83 3.93 0.45
N VAL A 36 -21.82 4.44 -0.79
CA VAL A 36 -20.67 4.39 -1.69
C VAL A 36 -20.12 5.79 -1.89
N ILE A 37 -18.82 5.98 -1.68
CA ILE A 37 -18.12 7.23 -1.94
C ILE A 37 -17.07 6.98 -3.03
N ILE A 38 -17.22 7.66 -4.16
CA ILE A 38 -16.25 7.64 -5.26
C ILE A 38 -15.44 8.92 -5.17
N ALA A 39 -14.15 8.82 -4.84
CA ALA A 39 -13.23 9.94 -4.83
C ALA A 39 -12.48 10.00 -6.17
N LYS A 40 -12.80 10.98 -6.99
CA LYS A 40 -12.08 11.25 -8.24
C LYS A 40 -10.63 11.60 -7.93
N ASP A 41 -9.70 11.07 -8.70
CA ASP A 41 -8.28 11.47 -8.63
C ASP A 41 -7.78 12.02 -9.99
N ASN A 42 -8.71 12.30 -10.89
CA ASN A 42 -8.50 13.07 -12.11
C ASN A 42 -9.63 14.11 -12.26
N PRO A 43 -9.33 15.43 -12.34
CA PRO A 43 -10.33 16.49 -12.46
C PRO A 43 -11.26 16.31 -13.65
N THR A 44 -10.75 15.79 -14.77
CA THR A 44 -11.51 15.64 -16.02
C THR A 44 -12.44 14.43 -16.04
N ASP A 45 -12.30 13.49 -15.10
CA ASP A 45 -13.18 12.33 -15.04
C ASP A 45 -14.61 12.74 -14.68
N ASN A 46 -15.57 12.10 -15.35
CA ASN A 46 -16.99 12.28 -15.07
C ASN A 46 -17.65 10.92 -14.80
N TYR A 47 -18.12 10.74 -13.58
CA TYR A 47 -18.80 9.53 -13.10
C TYR A 47 -20.29 9.76 -12.77
N ASN A 48 -20.89 10.90 -13.14
CA ASN A 48 -22.29 11.20 -12.81
C ASN A 48 -23.27 10.21 -13.43
N PHE A 49 -22.93 9.60 -14.57
CA PHE A 49 -23.74 8.57 -15.22
C PHE A 49 -23.99 7.35 -14.33
N LEU A 50 -23.10 7.06 -13.37
CA LEU A 50 -23.23 5.91 -12.48
C LEU A 50 -24.45 5.99 -11.56
N LYS A 51 -24.90 7.19 -11.18
CA LYS A 51 -26.12 7.37 -10.38
C LYS A 51 -27.37 6.88 -11.12
N ASN A 52 -27.40 7.09 -12.44
CA ASN A 52 -28.49 6.61 -13.29
C ASN A 52 -28.36 5.11 -13.59
N GLN A 53 -27.15 4.61 -13.74
CA GLN A 53 -26.88 3.19 -13.97
C GLN A 53 -27.17 2.32 -12.75
N PHE A 54 -26.90 2.85 -11.55
CA PHE A 54 -27.06 2.16 -10.27
C PHE A 54 -28.01 2.89 -9.30
N PRO A 55 -29.30 3.10 -9.67
CA PRO A 55 -30.23 3.94 -8.89
C PRO A 55 -30.55 3.38 -7.50
N LYS A 56 -30.22 2.11 -7.22
CA LYS A 56 -30.41 1.48 -5.91
C LYS A 56 -29.19 1.63 -4.99
N LEU A 57 -28.07 2.17 -5.46
CA LEU A 57 -26.91 2.47 -4.64
C LEU A 57 -26.94 3.93 -4.20
N ASP A 58 -26.59 4.14 -2.95
CA ASP A 58 -26.38 5.50 -2.39
C ASP A 58 -24.96 5.95 -2.76
N ILE A 59 -24.82 6.64 -3.91
CA ILE A 59 -23.52 7.05 -4.47
C ILE A 59 -23.29 8.53 -4.26
N LYS A 60 -22.20 8.87 -3.55
CA LYS A 60 -21.61 10.19 -3.44
C LYS A 60 -20.32 10.26 -4.26
N ILE A 61 -20.18 11.27 -5.10
CA ILE A 61 -18.97 11.51 -5.89
C ILE A 61 -18.26 12.73 -5.28
N LEU A 62 -16.96 12.60 -4.99
CA LEU A 62 -16.10 13.68 -4.52
C LEU A 62 -15.21 14.13 -5.67
N ASP A 63 -15.28 15.40 -5.99
CA ASP A 63 -14.43 16.01 -6.99
C ASP A 63 -13.00 16.24 -6.47
N CYS A 64 -12.03 16.44 -7.38
CA CYS A 64 -10.67 16.83 -7.06
C CYS A 64 -10.22 17.99 -7.99
N GLU A 65 -9.29 18.78 -7.51
CA GLU A 65 -8.67 19.86 -8.29
C GLU A 65 -7.47 19.36 -9.11
N LYS A 66 -6.79 18.33 -8.61
CA LYS A 66 -5.62 17.69 -9.24
C LYS A 66 -5.50 16.22 -8.83
N ASN A 67 -4.67 15.48 -9.54
CA ASN A 67 -4.29 14.12 -9.14
C ASN A 67 -3.43 14.19 -7.87
N THR A 68 -3.86 13.50 -6.84
CA THR A 68 -3.19 13.44 -5.53
C THR A 68 -2.72 12.05 -5.14
N GLY A 69 -3.02 11.05 -5.98
CA GLY A 69 -2.71 9.64 -5.76
C GLY A 69 -3.75 8.88 -4.95
N PRO A 70 -3.64 7.54 -4.95
CA PRO A 70 -4.65 6.67 -4.35
C PRO A 70 -4.78 6.88 -2.84
N GLY A 71 -3.70 7.19 -2.14
CA GLY A 71 -3.71 7.44 -0.70
C GLY A 71 -4.62 8.61 -0.34
N LEU A 72 -4.40 9.78 -0.92
CA LEU A 72 -5.24 10.95 -0.63
C LEU A 72 -6.66 10.83 -1.19
N ALA A 73 -6.87 10.06 -2.26
CA ALA A 73 -8.22 9.73 -2.70
C ALA A 73 -8.97 8.88 -1.67
N ARG A 74 -8.33 7.86 -1.09
CA ARG A 74 -8.89 7.06 0.01
C ARG A 74 -9.08 7.89 1.28
N GLN A 75 -8.15 8.83 1.58
CA GLN A 75 -8.31 9.75 2.71
C GLN A 75 -9.58 10.58 2.57
N ARG A 76 -9.85 11.15 1.39
CA ARG A 76 -11.10 11.89 1.15
C ARG A 76 -12.35 11.03 1.37
N CYS A 77 -12.29 9.73 1.02
CA CYS A 77 -13.39 8.81 1.34
C CYS A 77 -13.54 8.63 2.86
N LEU A 78 -12.45 8.46 3.60
CA LEU A 78 -12.46 8.33 5.06
C LEU A 78 -13.00 9.60 5.73
N ASP A 79 -12.58 10.77 5.30
CA ASP A 79 -13.03 12.06 5.83
C ASP A 79 -14.55 12.25 5.62
N ALA A 80 -15.04 11.88 4.43
CA ALA A 80 -16.45 11.99 4.07
C ALA A 80 -17.33 10.83 4.61
N CYS A 81 -16.71 9.80 5.23
CA CYS A 81 -17.41 8.66 5.81
C CYS A 81 -18.21 9.09 7.04
N THR A 82 -19.51 8.76 7.07
CA THR A 82 -20.44 9.02 8.17
C THR A 82 -20.91 7.77 8.89
N THR A 83 -20.53 6.59 8.38
CA THR A 83 -20.88 5.29 8.97
C THR A 83 -19.84 4.84 9.99
N ASP A 84 -20.18 3.83 10.78
CA ASP A 84 -19.27 3.28 11.80
C ASP A 84 -18.10 2.51 11.18
N TRP A 85 -18.33 1.92 10.00
CA TRP A 85 -17.37 1.07 9.32
C TRP A 85 -17.08 1.57 7.90
N ILE A 86 -15.83 1.39 7.46
CA ILE A 86 -15.40 1.71 6.10
C ILE A 86 -14.58 0.55 5.52
N THR A 87 -14.80 0.26 4.25
CA THR A 87 -13.95 -0.62 3.44
C THR A 87 -13.52 0.11 2.18
N PHE A 88 -12.39 -0.28 1.63
CA PHE A 88 -11.89 0.29 0.38
C PHE A 88 -11.88 -0.79 -0.70
N ILE A 89 -12.22 -0.38 -1.92
CA ILE A 89 -12.13 -1.21 -3.11
C ILE A 89 -11.60 -0.36 -4.26
N ASP A 90 -10.63 -0.90 -4.99
CA ASP A 90 -10.12 -0.22 -6.18
C ASP A 90 -11.16 -0.29 -7.30
N ALA A 91 -11.22 0.77 -8.12
CA ALA A 91 -12.28 0.92 -9.12
C ALA A 91 -12.24 -0.16 -10.23
N ASP A 92 -11.15 -0.89 -10.36
CA ASP A 92 -10.94 -2.00 -11.29
C ASP A 92 -11.11 -3.39 -10.66
N ASP A 93 -11.38 -3.47 -9.34
CA ASP A 93 -11.59 -4.71 -8.60
C ASP A 93 -13.06 -4.99 -8.27
N ILE A 94 -13.35 -6.15 -7.67
CA ILE A 94 -14.70 -6.56 -7.28
C ILE A 94 -14.74 -7.24 -5.92
N PHE A 95 -15.84 -7.11 -5.20
CA PHE A 95 -16.14 -7.98 -4.06
C PHE A 95 -16.44 -9.40 -4.57
N TYR A 96 -15.89 -10.40 -3.85
CA TYR A 96 -16.05 -11.80 -4.25
C TYR A 96 -17.36 -12.40 -3.73
N GLY A 97 -18.33 -12.54 -4.63
CA GLY A 97 -19.65 -13.09 -4.32
C GLY A 97 -20.59 -12.14 -3.57
N PRO A 98 -21.85 -12.53 -3.39
CA PRO A 98 -22.89 -11.65 -2.86
C PRO A 98 -22.88 -11.48 -1.33
N LEU A 99 -22.11 -12.27 -0.61
CA LEU A 99 -22.06 -12.29 0.86
C LEU A 99 -20.78 -11.64 1.44
N ALA A 100 -19.90 -11.10 0.59
CA ALA A 100 -18.59 -10.60 1.03
C ALA A 100 -18.68 -9.58 2.17
N LEU A 101 -19.54 -8.58 2.04
CA LEU A 101 -19.73 -7.56 3.08
C LEU A 101 -20.44 -8.09 4.33
N GLU A 102 -21.36 -9.04 4.17
CA GLU A 102 -22.02 -9.70 5.30
C GLU A 102 -21.03 -10.55 6.11
N MET A 103 -20.13 -11.26 5.45
CA MET A 103 -19.08 -12.04 6.10
C MET A 103 -18.11 -11.15 6.88
N LEU A 104 -17.70 -10.01 6.31
CA LEU A 104 -16.89 -9.01 7.01
C LEU A 104 -17.62 -8.46 8.25
N LEU A 105 -18.92 -8.13 8.13
CA LEU A 105 -19.72 -7.67 9.27
C LEU A 105 -19.84 -8.74 10.36
N ALA A 106 -19.98 -10.02 9.99
CA ALA A 106 -20.06 -11.13 10.93
C ALA A 106 -18.77 -11.32 11.72
N GLY A 107 -17.63 -10.87 11.21
CA GLY A 107 -16.35 -10.86 11.91
C GLY A 107 -16.31 -9.89 13.10
N ILE A 108 -17.27 -8.95 13.20
CA ILE A 108 -17.39 -8.02 14.32
C ILE A 108 -18.13 -8.71 15.47
N ASN A 109 -17.45 -9.59 16.17
CA ASN A 109 -18.05 -10.45 17.19
C ASN A 109 -17.94 -9.88 18.62
N ASN A 110 -17.23 -8.77 18.82
CA ASN A 110 -17.12 -8.06 20.09
C ASN A 110 -16.78 -6.57 19.87
N PRO A 111 -17.01 -5.69 20.86
CA PRO A 111 -16.83 -4.24 20.72
C PRO A 111 -15.36 -3.79 20.58
N ASN A 112 -14.40 -4.64 20.86
CA ASN A 112 -12.98 -4.31 20.75
C ASN A 112 -12.43 -4.53 19.35
N ILE A 113 -13.20 -5.16 18.45
CA ILE A 113 -12.81 -5.32 17.06
C ILE A 113 -12.79 -3.95 16.38
N ILE A 114 -11.63 -3.60 15.82
CA ILE A 114 -11.46 -2.34 15.09
C ILE A 114 -11.15 -2.57 13.60
N GLU A 115 -10.84 -3.79 13.26
CA GLU A 115 -10.61 -4.23 11.88
C GLU A 115 -11.07 -5.68 11.72
N VAL A 116 -11.70 -5.98 10.58
CA VAL A 116 -11.94 -7.36 10.13
C VAL A 116 -11.22 -7.57 8.81
N GLN A 117 -10.41 -8.60 8.73
CA GLN A 117 -9.67 -8.98 7.53
C GLN A 117 -10.16 -10.32 7.01
N GLY A 118 -10.60 -10.35 5.75
CA GLY A 118 -10.92 -11.57 5.00
C GLY A 118 -9.81 -11.95 4.02
N VAL A 119 -9.99 -13.09 3.37
CA VAL A 119 -9.12 -13.56 2.31
C VAL A 119 -9.44 -12.81 1.02
N PHE A 120 -8.42 -12.36 0.29
CA PHE A 120 -8.62 -11.89 -1.07
C PHE A 120 -8.06 -12.87 -2.09
N LEU A 121 -8.65 -12.88 -3.26
CA LEU A 121 -8.19 -13.65 -4.41
C LEU A 121 -7.40 -12.73 -5.34
N GLN A 122 -6.26 -13.18 -5.79
CA GLN A 122 -5.48 -12.53 -6.84
C GLN A 122 -5.73 -13.24 -8.17
N GLU A 123 -6.07 -12.49 -9.20
CA GLU A 123 -6.07 -12.97 -10.57
C GLU A 123 -4.63 -13.27 -11.01
N VAL A 124 -4.37 -14.52 -11.40
CA VAL A 124 -3.08 -14.93 -11.99
C VAL A 124 -3.34 -15.30 -13.44
N ARG A 125 -2.73 -14.57 -14.37
CA ARG A 125 -2.78 -14.88 -15.80
C ARG A 125 -1.73 -15.93 -16.10
N ASP A 126 -2.17 -17.09 -16.61
CA ASP A 126 -1.28 -18.12 -17.13
C ASP A 126 -0.75 -17.63 -18.49
N PRO A 127 0.57 -17.78 -18.79
CA PRO A 127 1.12 -17.53 -20.13
C PRO A 127 0.49 -18.42 -21.21
N ASN A 128 -0.22 -19.48 -20.81
CA ASN A 128 -1.01 -20.31 -21.72
C ASN A 128 -2.41 -19.65 -21.92
N PRO A 129 -2.85 -19.30 -23.15
CA PRO A 129 -3.99 -18.39 -23.40
C PRO A 129 -5.35 -18.87 -22.89
N GLN A 130 -5.44 -19.93 -22.12
CA GLN A 130 -6.71 -20.55 -21.70
C GLN A 130 -7.04 -20.45 -20.21
N GLY A 131 -6.26 -19.78 -19.36
CA GLY A 131 -6.52 -19.84 -17.92
C GLY A 131 -6.28 -18.55 -17.14
N ILE A 132 -7.37 -17.92 -16.72
CA ILE A 132 -7.35 -17.03 -15.55
C ILE A 132 -7.51 -17.93 -14.32
N ARG A 133 -6.54 -17.91 -13.43
CA ARG A 133 -6.64 -18.59 -12.13
C ARG A 133 -6.83 -17.55 -11.03
N ALA A 134 -7.61 -17.88 -10.01
CA ALA A 134 -7.74 -17.11 -8.80
C ALA A 134 -6.87 -17.77 -7.70
N MET A 135 -5.91 -17.04 -7.17
CA MET A 135 -5.05 -17.52 -6.09
C MET A 135 -5.45 -16.85 -4.77
N PRO A 136 -5.85 -17.62 -3.74
CA PRO A 136 -6.18 -17.05 -2.45
C PRO A 136 -4.92 -16.54 -1.75
N ILE A 137 -5.00 -15.31 -1.22
CA ILE A 137 -3.97 -14.69 -0.40
C ILE A 137 -4.51 -14.58 1.03
N ASN A 138 -4.07 -15.50 1.87
CA ASN A 138 -4.39 -15.53 3.30
C ASN A 138 -3.13 -15.22 4.11
N ASN A 139 -2.60 -14.00 3.95
CA ASN A 139 -1.46 -13.53 4.72
C ASN A 139 -1.94 -12.45 5.71
N PRO A 140 -1.92 -12.70 7.03
CA PRO A 140 -2.40 -11.74 8.02
C PRO A 140 -1.58 -10.44 8.06
N THR A 141 -0.38 -10.46 7.50
CA THR A 141 0.53 -9.32 7.54
C THR A 141 0.63 -8.57 6.21
N HIS A 142 -0.20 -8.94 5.20
CA HIS A 142 -0.14 -8.24 3.93
C HIS A 142 -0.43 -6.72 4.11
N PRO A 143 0.26 -5.85 3.37
CA PRO A 143 0.14 -4.40 3.56
C PRO A 143 -1.12 -3.80 2.95
N TRP A 144 -1.77 -4.49 2.00
CA TRP A 144 -2.88 -3.93 1.21
C TRP A 144 -4.17 -3.75 2.02
N VAL A 145 -5.01 -2.81 1.58
CA VAL A 145 -6.35 -2.56 2.15
C VAL A 145 -7.41 -3.56 1.65
N PHE A 146 -7.04 -4.48 0.78
CA PHE A 146 -7.94 -5.45 0.14
C PHE A 146 -8.61 -6.39 1.15
N GLY A 147 -9.93 -6.56 1.01
CA GLY A 147 -10.68 -7.47 1.85
C GLY A 147 -10.75 -7.08 3.33
N ARG A 148 -10.58 -5.80 3.66
CA ARG A 148 -10.60 -5.30 5.04
C ARG A 148 -11.79 -4.40 5.29
N LEU A 149 -12.33 -4.48 6.49
CA LEU A 149 -13.37 -3.60 7.03
C LEU A 149 -12.81 -2.92 8.28
N TYR A 150 -12.73 -1.60 8.26
CA TYR A 150 -12.14 -0.79 9.33
C TYR A 150 -13.21 -0.06 10.14
N ASN A 151 -13.02 0.05 11.44
CA ASN A 151 -13.81 0.92 12.28
C ASN A 151 -13.43 2.39 12.00
N ALA A 152 -14.29 3.11 11.28
CA ALA A 152 -14.01 4.48 10.86
C ALA A 152 -13.92 5.45 12.04
N LYS A 153 -14.70 5.22 13.11
CA LYS A 153 -14.63 6.03 14.34
C LYS A 153 -13.28 5.86 15.04
N PHE A 154 -12.77 4.62 15.10
CA PHE A 154 -11.44 4.35 15.65
C PHE A 154 -10.37 5.06 14.85
N LEU A 155 -10.35 4.90 13.52
CA LEU A 155 -9.37 5.55 12.65
C LEU A 155 -9.35 7.06 12.87
N LYS A 156 -10.52 7.70 12.86
CA LYS A 156 -10.65 9.15 13.08
C LYS A 156 -10.21 9.56 14.49
N ALA A 157 -10.63 8.83 15.53
CA ALA A 157 -10.26 9.12 16.92
C ALA A 157 -8.75 8.97 17.18
N GLN A 158 -8.11 8.04 16.48
CA GLN A 158 -6.65 7.83 16.54
C GLN A 158 -5.88 8.68 15.53
N GLU A 159 -6.54 9.52 14.72
CA GLU A 159 -5.91 10.30 13.65
C GLU A 159 -5.12 9.42 12.66
N ILE A 160 -5.53 8.15 12.51
CA ILE A 160 -4.93 7.22 11.57
C ILE A 160 -5.58 7.43 10.21
N GLY A 161 -4.78 7.73 9.20
CA GLY A 161 -5.24 7.98 7.85
C GLY A 161 -4.14 7.74 6.83
N PHE A 162 -4.51 7.93 5.57
CA PHE A 162 -3.62 7.81 4.42
C PHE A 162 -2.81 9.10 4.22
N THR A 163 -1.64 8.95 3.64
CA THR A 163 -0.75 10.07 3.26
C THR A 163 -0.65 10.20 1.74
N SER A 164 0.13 11.18 1.29
CA SER A 164 0.35 11.46 -0.13
C SER A 164 1.31 10.46 -0.83
N LEU A 165 1.64 9.34 -0.20
CA LEU A 165 2.46 8.31 -0.83
C LEU A 165 1.78 7.77 -2.10
N ARG A 166 2.56 7.56 -3.15
CA ARG A 166 2.09 6.99 -4.42
C ARG A 166 2.05 5.47 -4.42
N ALA A 167 2.83 4.85 -3.54
CA ALA A 167 2.83 3.41 -3.29
C ALA A 167 3.05 3.17 -1.80
N MET A 168 2.54 2.05 -1.28
CA MET A 168 2.61 1.63 0.11
C MET A 168 1.87 2.55 1.11
N GLU A 169 0.97 3.39 0.65
CA GLU A 169 0.08 4.21 1.48
C GLU A 169 -0.87 3.35 2.33
N ASP A 170 -1.28 2.22 1.78
CA ASP A 170 -2.08 1.19 2.47
C ASP A 170 -1.23 0.43 3.50
N GLY A 171 0.02 0.13 3.19
CA GLY A 171 0.99 -0.42 4.15
C GLY A 171 1.19 0.52 5.34
N GLU A 172 1.38 1.82 5.09
CA GLU A 172 1.51 2.82 6.14
C GLU A 172 0.29 2.83 7.07
N LEU A 173 -0.93 2.83 6.52
CA LEU A 173 -2.18 2.78 7.29
C LEU A 173 -2.20 1.55 8.21
N ASN A 174 -1.96 0.36 7.64
CA ASN A 174 -2.04 -0.90 8.36
C ASN A 174 -0.95 -1.03 9.44
N TRP A 175 0.26 -0.54 9.19
CA TRP A 175 1.33 -0.49 10.21
C TRP A 175 0.99 0.47 11.35
N LYS A 176 0.43 1.65 11.07
CA LYS A 176 -0.07 2.58 12.10
C LYS A 176 -1.13 1.90 12.99
N ILE A 177 -2.09 1.20 12.39
CA ILE A 177 -3.13 0.48 13.14
C ILE A 177 -2.47 -0.55 14.07
N ARG A 178 -1.64 -1.46 13.54
CA ARG A 178 -1.02 -2.54 14.29
C ARG A 178 -0.19 -2.03 15.46
N MET A 179 0.69 -1.06 15.22
CA MET A 179 1.52 -0.48 16.28
C MET A 179 0.69 0.31 17.32
N THR A 180 -0.42 0.93 16.91
CA THR A 180 -1.28 1.69 17.83
C THR A 180 -2.05 0.79 18.78
N ILE A 181 -2.51 -0.38 18.33
CA ILE A 181 -3.34 -1.27 19.15
C ILE A 181 -2.53 -2.21 20.05
N GLU A 182 -1.23 -2.33 19.82
CA GLU A 182 -0.40 -3.24 20.61
C GLU A 182 -0.37 -2.84 22.09
N GLY A 183 -0.57 -3.82 22.95
CA GLY A 183 -0.69 -3.60 24.39
C GLY A 183 -2.06 -3.02 24.84
N THR A 184 -3.02 -2.90 23.92
CA THR A 184 -4.39 -2.48 24.21
C THR A 184 -5.36 -3.68 24.15
N ASN A 185 -6.65 -3.41 24.46
CA ASN A 185 -7.71 -4.41 24.29
C ASN A 185 -8.29 -4.44 22.87
N PHE A 186 -7.86 -3.54 21.97
CA PHE A 186 -8.32 -3.53 20.59
C PHE A 186 -7.78 -4.73 19.82
N GLN A 187 -8.55 -5.21 18.84
CA GLN A 187 -8.29 -6.46 18.13
C GLN A 187 -8.56 -6.32 16.64
N ILE A 188 -7.81 -7.08 15.86
CA ILE A 188 -8.05 -7.34 14.44
C ILE A 188 -8.63 -8.76 14.35
N ALA A 189 -9.83 -8.89 13.80
CA ALA A 189 -10.43 -10.19 13.53
C ALA A 189 -10.01 -10.70 12.15
N MET A 190 -9.65 -11.98 12.07
CA MET A 190 -9.37 -12.68 10.80
C MET A 190 -10.52 -13.62 10.49
N ILE A 191 -11.00 -13.61 9.25
CA ILE A 191 -11.98 -14.55 8.74
C ILE A 191 -11.42 -15.31 7.53
N ASP A 192 -11.73 -16.60 7.40
CA ASP A 192 -11.23 -17.46 6.32
C ASP A 192 -12.04 -17.33 5.01
N GLN A 193 -13.04 -16.47 5.00
CA GLN A 193 -13.89 -16.23 3.84
C GLN A 193 -13.20 -15.37 2.81
N GLN A 194 -13.36 -15.76 1.55
CA GLN A 194 -12.94 -14.99 0.39
C GLN A 194 -13.94 -13.86 0.17
N VAL A 195 -13.46 -12.61 0.25
CA VAL A 195 -14.33 -11.42 0.21
C VAL A 195 -13.98 -10.43 -0.89
N TYR A 196 -12.79 -10.54 -1.48
CA TYR A 196 -12.27 -9.57 -2.44
C TYR A 196 -11.59 -10.28 -3.60
N PHE A 197 -11.70 -9.74 -4.80
CA PHE A 197 -11.04 -10.25 -5.99
C PHE A 197 -10.22 -9.13 -6.65
N TRP A 198 -8.90 -9.24 -6.53
CA TRP A 198 -7.95 -8.34 -7.16
C TRP A 198 -7.75 -8.75 -8.62
N ARG A 199 -8.23 -7.90 -9.53
CA ARG A 199 -8.10 -8.12 -10.97
C ARG A 199 -6.79 -7.56 -11.47
N THR A 200 -6.06 -8.37 -12.26
CA THR A 200 -4.74 -8.00 -12.75
C THR A 200 -4.76 -7.46 -14.18
N GLY A 201 -5.91 -7.21 -14.77
CA GLY A 201 -6.07 -6.85 -16.19
C GLY A 201 -6.21 -5.37 -16.51
N SER A 202 -6.06 -4.45 -15.56
CA SER A 202 -6.20 -3.03 -15.86
C SER A 202 -4.91 -2.44 -16.45
N ASP A 203 -5.05 -1.69 -17.54
CA ASP A 203 -3.92 -1.06 -18.28
C ASP A 203 -3.27 0.10 -17.51
N HIS A 204 -3.86 0.53 -16.38
CA HIS A 204 -3.44 1.71 -15.61
C HIS A 204 -3.03 1.40 -14.17
N SER A 205 -2.77 0.15 -13.82
CA SER A 205 -2.31 -0.21 -12.47
C SER A 205 -0.91 0.35 -12.21
N ILE A 206 -0.77 1.15 -11.16
CA ILE A 206 0.54 1.70 -10.72
C ILE A 206 1.57 0.58 -10.53
N THR A 207 1.14 -0.57 -10.03
CA THR A 207 2.02 -1.73 -9.80
C THR A 207 2.40 -2.47 -11.08
N ARG A 208 1.85 -2.09 -12.23
CA ARG A 208 2.06 -2.79 -13.52
C ARG A 208 2.52 -1.90 -14.65
N ILE A 209 2.64 -0.61 -14.45
CA ILE A 209 3.27 0.27 -15.43
C ILE A 209 4.62 -0.35 -15.81
N GLY A 210 4.76 -0.79 -17.06
CA GLY A 210 5.97 -1.40 -17.58
C GLY A 210 6.13 -2.92 -17.43
N MET A 211 5.14 -3.68 -16.91
CA MET A 211 5.23 -5.15 -16.86
C MET A 211 5.13 -5.84 -18.24
N ASP A 212 4.57 -5.17 -19.24
CA ASP A 212 4.50 -5.71 -20.62
C ASP A 212 5.83 -5.63 -21.37
N ASP A 213 6.77 -4.83 -20.87
CA ASP A 213 8.13 -4.77 -21.40
C ASP A 213 9.05 -5.66 -20.55
N LYS A 214 9.69 -6.65 -21.17
CA LYS A 214 10.63 -7.59 -20.51
C LYS A 214 11.78 -6.90 -19.77
N ASN A 215 11.95 -5.60 -19.98
CA ASN A 215 13.01 -4.77 -19.41
C ASN A 215 12.57 -3.94 -18.19
N VAL A 216 11.30 -3.93 -17.79
CA VAL A 216 10.76 -3.02 -16.75
C VAL A 216 10.20 -3.67 -15.48
N PRO A 217 10.42 -4.96 -15.12
CA PRO A 217 10.07 -5.48 -13.80
C PRO A 217 10.71 -4.70 -12.64
N GLN A 218 11.68 -3.84 -12.92
CA GLN A 218 12.48 -3.10 -11.95
C GLN A 218 11.86 -1.82 -11.45
N TYR A 219 11.07 -1.14 -12.29
CA TYR A 219 10.44 0.13 -11.91
C TYR A 219 9.48 -0.03 -10.73
N ASN A 220 8.60 -1.03 -10.81
CA ASN A 220 7.64 -1.29 -9.73
C ASN A 220 8.32 -1.72 -8.44
N PHE A 221 9.40 -2.48 -8.54
CA PHE A 221 10.20 -2.87 -7.38
C PHE A 221 10.79 -1.64 -6.69
N ASP A 222 11.43 -0.75 -7.45
CA ASP A 222 12.05 0.46 -6.90
C ASP A 222 11.01 1.41 -6.28
N LEU A 223 9.89 1.66 -6.98
CA LEU A 223 8.78 2.46 -6.46
C LEU A 223 8.22 1.88 -5.15
N CYS A 224 7.99 0.58 -5.10
CA CYS A 224 7.50 -0.09 -3.90
C CYS A 224 8.52 -0.04 -2.76
N GLN A 225 9.81 -0.21 -3.03
CA GLN A 225 10.86 -0.15 -2.01
C GLN A 225 11.03 1.26 -1.44
N TRP A 226 11.03 2.27 -2.29
CA TRP A 226 11.02 3.67 -1.84
C TRP A 226 9.76 3.99 -1.05
N GLY A 227 8.59 3.62 -1.56
CA GLY A 227 7.32 3.78 -0.86
C GLY A 227 7.31 3.08 0.51
N ALA A 228 7.80 1.83 0.59
CA ALA A 228 7.90 1.09 1.85
C ALA A 228 8.83 1.77 2.86
N THR A 229 9.94 2.33 2.39
CA THR A 229 10.85 3.10 3.25
C THR A 229 10.16 4.32 3.85
N LEU A 230 9.51 5.13 3.03
CA LEU A 230 8.78 6.31 3.50
C LEU A 230 7.60 5.95 4.39
N ALA A 231 6.81 4.95 4.00
CA ALA A 231 5.67 4.46 4.75
C ALA A 231 6.06 3.98 6.15
N SER A 232 7.17 3.23 6.26
CA SER A 232 7.67 2.75 7.54
C SER A 232 8.19 3.89 8.43
N ILE A 233 8.90 4.86 7.86
CA ILE A 233 9.35 6.07 8.57
C ILE A 233 8.15 6.85 9.10
N ASN A 234 7.14 7.10 8.26
CA ASN A 234 5.94 7.82 8.64
C ASN A 234 5.17 7.10 9.75
N ALA A 235 4.99 5.79 9.61
CA ALA A 235 4.28 4.98 10.61
C ALA A 235 5.01 4.96 11.96
N ILE A 236 6.34 4.78 11.96
CA ILE A 236 7.15 4.81 13.18
C ILE A 236 7.07 6.19 13.85
N LYS A 237 7.29 7.28 13.10
CA LYS A 237 7.22 8.64 13.64
C LYS A 237 5.84 8.98 14.21
N PHE A 238 4.78 8.59 13.49
CA PHE A 238 3.41 8.77 13.96
C PHE A 238 3.16 8.06 15.29
N CYS A 239 3.54 6.78 15.38
CA CYS A 239 3.30 5.98 16.59
C CYS A 239 4.19 6.41 17.76
N ARG A 240 5.46 6.77 17.52
CA ARG A 240 6.35 7.29 18.56
C ARG A 240 5.87 8.61 19.15
N LYS A 241 5.26 9.49 18.36
CA LYS A 241 4.66 10.73 18.87
C LYS A 241 3.57 10.44 19.89
N LYS A 242 2.82 9.34 19.75
CA LYS A 242 1.76 8.93 20.67
C LYS A 242 2.27 8.10 21.85
N ASN A 243 3.24 7.22 21.60
CA ASN A 243 3.82 6.34 22.62
C ASN A 243 5.32 6.14 22.39
N PRO A 244 6.18 7.05 22.90
CA PRO A 244 7.63 7.02 22.66
C PRO A 244 8.34 5.75 23.17
N PHE A 245 7.77 5.06 24.16
CA PHE A 245 8.41 3.93 24.86
C PHE A 245 7.83 2.57 24.42
N ASN A 246 7.11 2.52 23.29
CA ASN A 246 6.54 1.26 22.82
C ASN A 246 7.61 0.37 22.16
N GLY A 247 7.90 -0.76 22.82
CA GLY A 247 8.89 -1.73 22.35
C GLY A 247 8.55 -2.36 20.98
N SER A 248 7.28 -2.44 20.62
CA SER A 248 6.84 -2.97 19.33
C SER A 248 7.22 -2.08 18.17
N ILE A 249 7.19 -0.75 18.37
CA ILE A 249 7.65 0.21 17.36
C ILE A 249 9.14 -0.01 17.10
N ASN A 250 9.92 -0.23 18.16
CA ASN A 250 11.35 -0.47 18.04
C ASN A 250 11.65 -1.82 17.37
N ARG A 251 10.88 -2.88 17.71
CA ARG A 251 10.96 -4.17 17.05
C ARG A 251 10.60 -4.09 15.57
N PHE A 252 9.54 -3.36 15.22
CA PHE A 252 9.18 -3.10 13.84
C PHE A 252 10.30 -2.36 13.09
N ALA A 253 10.94 -1.37 13.71
CA ALA A 253 12.07 -0.68 13.09
C ALA A 253 13.27 -1.60 12.85
N LEU A 254 13.58 -2.55 13.77
CA LEU A 254 14.58 -3.58 13.54
C LEU A 254 14.19 -4.50 12.37
N GLU A 255 12.92 -4.93 12.31
CA GLU A 255 12.40 -5.76 11.24
C GLU A 255 12.55 -5.08 9.87
N MET A 256 12.22 -3.79 9.78
CA MET A 256 12.39 -3.00 8.56
C MET A 256 13.85 -2.85 8.16
N MET A 257 14.76 -2.64 9.12
CA MET A 257 16.21 -2.54 8.84
C MET A 257 16.76 -3.86 8.29
N VAL A 258 16.35 -4.99 8.83
CA VAL A 258 16.72 -6.32 8.29
C VAL A 258 16.12 -6.52 6.89
N GLY A 259 14.89 -6.03 6.65
CA GLY A 259 14.28 -6.02 5.33
C GLY A 259 15.08 -5.20 4.31
N HIS A 260 15.58 -4.04 4.68
CA HIS A 260 16.47 -3.22 3.85
C HIS A 260 17.75 -3.95 3.44
N TYR A 261 18.36 -4.69 4.37
CA TYR A 261 19.52 -5.52 4.05
C TYR A 261 19.19 -6.57 2.98
N PHE A 262 18.10 -7.31 3.10
CA PHE A 262 17.70 -8.31 2.11
C PHE A 262 17.45 -7.69 0.73
N THR A 263 16.79 -6.54 0.69
CA THR A 263 16.58 -5.81 -0.56
C THR A 263 17.89 -5.35 -1.19
N TYR A 264 18.84 -4.88 -0.37
CA TYR A 264 20.15 -4.46 -0.85
C TYR A 264 20.93 -5.62 -1.47
N ILE A 265 21.05 -6.77 -0.81
CA ILE A 265 21.80 -7.91 -1.34
C ILE A 265 21.15 -8.52 -2.61
N GLU A 266 19.83 -8.47 -2.72
CA GLU A 266 19.11 -8.91 -3.91
C GLU A 266 19.51 -8.09 -5.16
N CYS A 267 19.79 -6.81 -4.97
CA CYS A 267 20.16 -5.90 -6.06
C CYS A 267 21.66 -5.82 -6.31
N LEU A 268 22.51 -6.16 -5.34
CA LEU A 268 23.93 -5.83 -5.34
C LEU A 268 24.68 -6.34 -6.58
N ASP A 269 24.44 -7.58 -6.97
CA ASP A 269 25.16 -8.21 -8.09
C ASP A 269 24.43 -8.06 -9.44
N LYS A 270 23.12 -7.86 -9.41
CA LYS A 270 22.29 -7.89 -10.62
C LYS A 270 21.94 -6.49 -11.13
N LYS A 271 21.94 -5.50 -10.24
CA LYS A 271 21.34 -4.20 -10.50
C LYS A 271 22.03 -3.10 -9.67
N PRO A 272 23.29 -2.75 -9.97
CA PRO A 272 24.10 -1.90 -9.08
C PRO A 272 23.50 -0.52 -8.80
N VAL A 273 22.80 0.13 -9.74
CA VAL A 273 22.14 1.43 -9.50
C VAL A 273 20.99 1.29 -8.51
N PHE A 274 20.24 0.19 -8.57
CA PHE A 274 19.18 -0.09 -7.57
C PHE A 274 19.76 -0.48 -6.21
N ALA A 275 20.93 -1.13 -6.17
CA ALA A 275 21.64 -1.38 -4.92
C ALA A 275 22.04 -0.06 -4.24
N GLU A 276 22.54 0.93 -5.00
CA GLU A 276 22.82 2.27 -4.48
C GLU A 276 21.56 2.96 -3.96
N GLN A 277 20.45 2.88 -4.70
CA GLN A 277 19.16 3.41 -4.27
C GLN A 277 18.69 2.75 -2.96
N ASN A 278 18.82 1.43 -2.84
CA ASN A 278 18.45 0.71 -1.63
C ASN A 278 19.39 1.02 -0.46
N LEU A 279 20.68 1.24 -0.72
CA LEU A 279 21.60 1.70 0.32
C LEU A 279 21.23 3.10 0.80
N PHE A 280 20.87 4.00 -0.10
CA PHE A 280 20.36 5.32 0.25
C PHE A 280 19.07 5.23 1.09
N ASN A 281 18.10 4.40 0.67
CA ASN A 281 16.86 4.16 1.42
C ASN A 281 17.17 3.67 2.84
N SER A 282 18.15 2.79 2.98
CA SER A 282 18.61 2.24 4.25
C SER A 282 19.28 3.29 5.14
N LYS A 283 20.14 4.15 4.57
CA LYS A 283 20.75 5.28 5.28
C LYS A 283 19.67 6.26 5.76
N LYS A 284 18.70 6.60 4.91
CA LYS A 284 17.57 7.45 5.30
C LYS A 284 16.80 6.85 6.46
N PHE A 285 16.43 5.57 6.35
CA PHE A 285 15.69 4.87 7.41
C PHE A 285 16.51 4.82 8.72
N TYR A 286 17.81 4.52 8.64
CA TYR A 286 18.71 4.50 9.78
C TYR A 286 18.73 5.85 10.51
N HIS A 287 18.97 6.94 9.79
CA HIS A 287 19.08 8.27 10.38
C HIS A 287 17.75 8.79 10.95
N GLU A 288 16.63 8.44 10.32
CA GLU A 288 15.32 8.96 10.71
C GLU A 288 14.58 8.11 11.76
N CYS A 289 14.93 6.82 11.89
CA CYS A 289 14.15 5.89 12.72
C CYS A 289 14.96 4.90 13.56
N TYR A 290 16.12 4.43 13.08
CA TYR A 290 16.79 3.28 13.69
C TYR A 290 17.97 3.67 14.60
N LYS A 291 18.71 4.72 14.27
CA LYS A 291 19.92 5.16 14.99
C LYS A 291 19.72 5.32 16.50
N GLU A 292 18.58 5.85 16.92
CA GLU A 292 18.29 6.11 18.34
C GLU A 292 18.01 4.82 19.14
N ILE A 293 17.69 3.73 18.45
CA ILE A 293 17.27 2.47 19.08
C ILE A 293 18.21 1.31 18.83
N GLU A 294 19.25 1.46 18.00
CA GLU A 294 20.13 0.35 17.63
C GLU A 294 20.76 -0.35 18.84
N ASN A 295 21.09 0.40 19.88
CA ASN A 295 21.69 -0.13 21.12
C ASN A 295 20.68 -0.79 22.06
N GLN A 296 19.37 -0.80 21.73
CA GLN A 296 18.35 -1.48 22.53
C GLN A 296 18.26 -2.98 22.20
N PHE A 297 18.91 -3.41 21.12
CA PHE A 297 18.92 -4.78 20.68
C PHE A 297 20.31 -5.38 20.84
N ASP A 298 20.39 -6.47 21.59
CA ASP A 298 21.61 -7.27 21.64
C ASP A 298 21.82 -8.06 20.33
N GLU A 299 23.03 -8.56 20.16
CA GLU A 299 23.40 -9.32 18.94
C GLU A 299 22.53 -10.56 18.74
N LYS A 300 22.04 -11.16 19.82
CA LYS A 300 21.17 -12.33 19.75
C LYS A 300 19.81 -11.98 19.15
N ILE A 301 19.17 -10.90 19.63
CA ILE A 301 17.87 -10.44 19.12
C ILE A 301 17.98 -10.11 17.62
N VAL A 302 19.05 -9.44 17.21
CA VAL A 302 19.31 -9.12 15.81
C VAL A 302 19.48 -10.39 14.96
N LYS A 303 20.25 -11.36 15.45
CA LYS A 303 20.43 -12.66 14.78
C LYS A 303 19.14 -13.45 14.68
N ASP A 304 18.34 -13.46 15.73
CA ASP A 304 17.04 -14.17 15.74
C ASP A 304 16.10 -13.55 14.71
N MET A 305 16.01 -12.22 14.64
CA MET A 305 15.20 -11.50 13.64
C MET A 305 15.69 -11.78 12.22
N TYR A 306 17.00 -11.70 11.99
CA TYR A 306 17.61 -12.02 10.70
C TYR A 306 17.29 -13.44 10.26
N THR A 307 17.45 -14.44 11.16
CA THR A 307 17.17 -15.84 10.87
C THR A 307 15.70 -16.09 10.54
N MET A 308 14.79 -15.44 11.28
CA MET A 308 13.36 -15.51 11.04
C MET A 308 13.00 -14.95 9.65
N GLN A 309 13.52 -13.78 9.30
CA GLN A 309 13.25 -13.19 7.98
C GLN A 309 13.93 -13.97 6.85
N LEU A 310 15.13 -14.49 7.06
CA LEU A 310 15.79 -15.36 6.08
C LEU A 310 14.94 -16.61 5.77
N ALA A 311 14.37 -17.23 6.78
CA ALA A 311 13.49 -18.40 6.59
C ALA A 311 12.24 -18.05 5.76
N THR A 312 11.68 -16.85 5.97
CA THR A 312 10.53 -16.34 5.20
C THR A 312 10.89 -16.03 3.76
N LYS A 313 12.08 -15.46 3.53
CA LYS A 313 12.56 -15.04 2.20
C LYS A 313 13.38 -16.13 1.47
N ALA A 314 13.59 -17.29 2.06
CA ALA A 314 14.44 -18.33 1.50
C ALA A 314 14.05 -18.73 0.06
N GLN A 315 12.75 -18.71 -0.28
CA GLN A 315 12.29 -18.98 -1.64
C GLN A 315 12.62 -17.87 -2.63
N GLU A 316 12.58 -16.60 -2.19
CA GLU A 316 12.89 -15.43 -3.01
C GLU A 316 14.40 -15.29 -3.24
N LEU A 317 15.20 -15.73 -2.27
CA LEU A 317 16.66 -15.64 -2.26
C LEU A 317 17.36 -16.90 -2.77
N ILE A 318 16.65 -17.85 -3.38
CA ILE A 318 17.26 -19.07 -3.92
C ILE A 318 18.40 -18.70 -4.91
N GLY A 319 19.61 -19.15 -4.57
CA GLY A 319 20.81 -18.93 -5.38
C GLY A 319 21.51 -17.60 -5.13
N ILE A 320 21.04 -16.76 -4.21
CA ILE A 320 21.76 -15.56 -3.78
C ILE A 320 22.67 -15.95 -2.61
N ILE A 321 23.99 -15.85 -2.81
CA ILE A 321 24.96 -15.95 -1.73
C ILE A 321 25.30 -14.50 -1.33
N PRO A 322 24.97 -14.05 -0.11
CA PRO A 322 25.28 -12.70 0.31
C PRO A 322 26.78 -12.44 0.23
N SER A 323 27.17 -11.42 -0.52
CA SER A 323 28.58 -10.98 -0.61
C SER A 323 29.02 -10.20 0.63
N ILE A 324 28.07 -9.71 1.42
CA ILE A 324 28.29 -9.05 2.72
C ILE A 324 27.30 -9.54 3.76
N THR A 325 27.70 -9.54 5.02
CA THR A 325 26.82 -9.86 6.15
C THR A 325 25.93 -8.68 6.54
N PHE A 326 24.90 -8.93 7.33
CA PHE A 326 24.05 -7.87 7.88
C PHE A 326 24.89 -6.84 8.69
N PHE A 327 25.90 -7.31 9.46
CA PHE A 327 26.72 -6.41 10.28
C PHE A 327 27.66 -5.55 9.41
N GLU A 328 28.26 -6.10 8.36
CA GLU A 328 29.03 -5.33 7.38
C GLU A 328 28.16 -4.30 6.63
N PHE A 329 26.90 -4.65 6.32
CA PHE A 329 25.93 -3.72 5.76
C PHE A 329 25.62 -2.58 6.75
N MET A 330 25.43 -2.88 8.02
CA MET A 330 25.20 -1.85 9.05
C MET A 330 26.43 -0.93 9.21
N ASP A 331 27.65 -1.48 9.19
CA ASP A 331 28.87 -0.69 9.22
C ASP A 331 28.98 0.24 8.01
N LYS A 332 28.61 -0.25 6.84
CA LYS A 332 28.55 0.55 5.60
C LYS A 332 27.56 1.73 5.74
N ILE A 333 26.35 1.49 6.24
CA ILE A 333 25.35 2.53 6.49
C ILE A 333 25.86 3.61 7.45
N LYS A 334 26.60 3.21 8.51
CA LYS A 334 27.11 4.12 9.55
C LYS A 334 28.31 4.93 9.09
N THR A 335 29.14 4.37 8.25
CA THR A 335 30.44 4.98 7.84
C THR A 335 30.32 5.81 6.57
N GLU A 336 29.39 5.49 5.68
CA GLU A 336 29.16 6.28 4.47
C GLU A 336 28.36 7.55 4.79
N GLU A 337 28.78 8.65 4.19
CA GLU A 337 28.08 9.92 4.31
C GLU A 337 26.64 9.84 3.82
N TYR A 338 25.71 10.40 4.60
CA TYR A 338 24.31 10.57 4.23
C TYR A 338 24.06 12.05 3.92
N ARG A 339 23.86 12.37 2.63
CA ARG A 339 23.68 13.76 2.13
C ARG A 339 22.21 14.11 1.87
N GLY A 340 21.27 13.24 2.31
CA GLY A 340 19.84 13.49 2.17
C GLY A 340 19.40 13.64 0.70
N ASP A 341 18.60 14.66 0.42
CA ASP A 341 17.98 14.85 -0.89
C ASP A 341 18.99 15.07 -2.05
N GLU A 342 20.19 15.58 -1.77
CA GLU A 342 21.24 15.75 -2.79
C GLU A 342 21.74 14.40 -3.28
N GLU A 343 22.01 13.47 -2.38
CA GLU A 343 22.41 12.10 -2.72
C GLU A 343 21.31 11.38 -3.50
N PHE A 344 20.04 11.55 -3.06
CA PHE A 344 18.88 10.97 -3.75
C PHE A 344 18.80 11.44 -5.19
N LYS A 345 18.91 12.75 -5.44
CA LYS A 345 18.86 13.34 -6.79
C LYS A 345 19.99 12.79 -7.67
N GLU A 346 21.19 12.69 -7.12
CA GLU A 346 22.35 12.18 -7.83
C GLU A 346 22.16 10.72 -8.26
N ILE A 347 21.70 9.86 -7.34
CA ILE A 347 21.40 8.45 -7.65
C ILE A 347 20.31 8.35 -8.72
N ARG A 348 19.19 9.10 -8.54
CA ARG A 348 18.06 9.08 -9.48
C ARG A 348 18.45 9.55 -10.88
N SER A 349 19.36 10.51 -11.03
CA SER A 349 19.83 11.01 -12.33
C SER A 349 20.60 9.96 -13.15
N ARG A 350 21.05 8.87 -12.53
CA ARG A 350 21.77 7.76 -13.19
C ARG A 350 20.85 6.59 -13.55
N LEU A 351 19.57 6.65 -13.19
CA LEU A 351 18.60 5.66 -13.59
C LEU A 351 18.32 5.75 -15.11
N PRO A 352 17.88 4.67 -15.74
CA PRO A 352 17.37 4.70 -17.12
C PRO A 352 16.28 5.78 -17.28
N GLN A 353 16.31 6.49 -18.43
CA GLN A 353 15.39 7.59 -18.70
C GLN A 353 13.91 7.16 -18.58
N GLU A 354 13.60 5.95 -19.03
CA GLU A 354 12.25 5.37 -18.92
C GLU A 354 11.74 5.29 -17.48
N ILE A 355 12.63 5.00 -16.51
CA ILE A 355 12.30 4.99 -15.09
C ILE A 355 12.07 6.42 -14.59
N ILE A 356 12.92 7.36 -14.99
CA ILE A 356 12.79 8.77 -14.63
C ILE A 356 11.45 9.32 -15.15
N ASP A 357 11.12 9.04 -16.41
CA ASP A 357 9.87 9.48 -17.04
C ASP A 357 8.62 8.89 -16.34
N ASN A 358 8.70 7.60 -15.95
CA ASN A 358 7.64 6.96 -15.20
C ASN A 358 7.54 7.49 -13.77
N ASP A 359 8.66 7.82 -13.12
CA ASP A 359 8.65 8.49 -11.82
C ASP A 359 7.92 9.84 -11.88
N ILE A 360 8.21 10.63 -12.89
CA ILE A 360 7.54 11.91 -13.12
C ILE A 360 6.03 11.69 -13.29
N LYS A 361 5.61 10.73 -14.12
CA LYS A 361 4.20 10.39 -14.32
C LYS A 361 3.52 9.91 -13.04
N CYS A 362 4.24 9.20 -12.17
CA CYS A 362 3.72 8.67 -10.92
C CYS A 362 3.92 9.62 -9.71
N GLY A 363 4.62 10.74 -9.89
CA GLY A 363 4.88 11.70 -8.83
C GLY A 363 5.82 11.17 -7.73
N VAL A 364 6.73 10.25 -8.07
CA VAL A 364 7.65 9.59 -7.13
C VAL A 364 8.90 10.42 -6.84
N SER A 365 9.20 11.41 -7.67
CA SER A 365 10.32 12.32 -7.40
C SER A 365 10.07 13.02 -6.05
N GLY A 366 10.91 12.78 -5.05
CA GLY A 366 10.85 13.37 -3.70
C GLY A 366 11.12 14.89 -3.67
N ILE A 367 10.93 15.55 -4.78
CA ILE A 367 10.89 16.99 -4.98
C ILE A 367 9.43 17.31 -5.16
N GLU A 368 8.93 18.37 -4.51
CA GLU A 368 7.59 18.89 -4.60
C GLU A 368 6.95 18.57 -5.95
N CYS A 369 5.88 17.79 -5.91
CA CYS A 369 5.19 17.30 -7.10
C CYS A 369 4.56 18.50 -7.84
N VAL A 370 5.37 19.26 -8.54
CA VAL A 370 4.89 20.18 -9.57
C VAL A 370 4.58 19.30 -10.77
N MET A 371 3.35 18.81 -10.82
CA MET A 371 2.80 18.24 -12.04
C MET A 371 2.82 19.35 -13.06
N ASP A 372 3.68 19.25 -14.04
CA ASP A 372 3.65 20.11 -15.22
C ASP A 372 2.32 19.84 -15.94
N ASP A 373 1.44 20.84 -15.96
CA ASP A 373 0.14 20.80 -16.64
C ASP A 373 0.25 20.53 -18.16
N THR A 374 1.47 20.41 -18.68
CA THR A 374 1.76 20.17 -20.10
C THR A 374 1.52 18.71 -20.53
N LEU A 375 1.50 17.73 -19.59
CA LEU A 375 1.26 16.32 -19.91
C LEU A 375 -0.22 15.95 -20.09
N ASN A 376 -1.13 16.89 -19.86
CA ASN A 376 -2.59 16.68 -20.06
C ASN A 376 -3.08 17.00 -21.48
N LYS A 377 -2.21 17.32 -22.44
CA LYS A 377 -2.64 17.79 -23.77
C LYS A 377 -2.73 16.71 -24.86
N ASP A 378 -2.19 15.52 -24.65
CA ASP A 378 -2.09 14.53 -25.75
C ASP A 378 -3.13 13.41 -25.77
N ASP A 379 -4.10 13.35 -24.83
CA ASP A 379 -5.11 12.29 -24.81
C ASP A 379 -6.52 12.74 -25.27
N SER A 380 -6.62 13.75 -26.12
CA SER A 380 -7.93 14.23 -26.64
C SER A 380 -8.36 13.63 -27.97
N GLU A 381 -7.63 12.68 -28.53
CA GLU A 381 -8.02 11.95 -29.75
C GLU A 381 -7.85 10.44 -29.54
N GLU A 382 -8.92 9.75 -29.09
CA GLU A 382 -9.40 8.45 -29.52
C GLU A 382 -10.67 8.04 -28.74
#